data_ccdaebcb92cf2130d81ceda3ab263aca
#
_entry.id   ccdaebcb92cf2130d81ceda3ab263aca
#
_cell.length_a   1.000
_cell.length_b   1.000
_cell.length_c   1.000
_cell.angle_alpha   90.00
_cell.angle_beta   90.00
_cell.angle_gamma   90.00
#
_symmetry.space_group_name_H-M   'P 1'
#
loop_
_entity.id
_entity.type
_entity.pdbx_description
1 polymer ?
#
loop_
_entity_poly.entity_id
_entity_poly.type
_entity_poly.pdbx_seq_one_letter_code
_entity_poly.pdbx_strand_id
1 'polypeptide(L)' 'MSKVRITQVKSIIDRPERQKLTIKALGLGKINRSVEKENSDAIAGMIRKVSHLVKIEEI' A
#
# COMPACT_ATOMS: atom_id res chain seq x y z
N MET A 1 -14.40 13.22 4.46
CA MET A 1 -13.42 12.18 4.73
C MET A 1 -12.50 12.06 3.54
N SER A 2 -11.23 11.93 3.77
CA SER A 2 -10.25 11.93 2.70
C SER A 2 -10.01 10.53 2.16
N LYS A 3 -9.65 10.45 0.90
CA LYS A 3 -9.20 9.22 0.27
C LYS A 3 -7.74 9.36 -0.07
N VAL A 4 -7.06 8.24 -0.12
CA VAL A 4 -5.66 8.19 -0.53
C VAL A 4 -5.51 7.24 -1.70
N ARG A 5 -4.61 7.58 -2.60
CA ARG A 5 -4.21 6.69 -3.68
C ARG A 5 -2.86 6.08 -3.31
N ILE A 6 -2.82 4.76 -3.31
CA ILE A 6 -1.62 4.01 -2.95
C ILE A 6 -1.11 3.35 -4.22
N THR A 7 0.11 3.68 -4.60
CA THR A 7 0.74 3.12 -5.80
C THR A 7 1.96 2.30 -5.39
N GLN A 8 2.01 1.06 -5.80
CA GLN A 8 3.16 0.22 -5.54
C GLN A 8 4.30 0.63 -6.48
N VAL A 9 5.42 1.04 -5.92
CA VAL A 9 6.57 1.51 -6.69
C VAL A 9 7.75 0.55 -6.67
N LYS A 10 7.72 -0.45 -5.77
CA LYS A 10 8.77 -1.46 -5.69
C LYS A 10 8.18 -2.86 -5.64
N SER A 11 8.94 -3.83 -6.15
CA SER A 11 8.53 -5.22 -6.12
C SER A 11 8.50 -5.76 -4.69
N ILE A 12 7.59 -6.70 -4.42
CA ILE A 12 7.53 -7.41 -3.15
C ILE A 12 8.39 -8.67 -3.16
N ILE A 13 9.06 -8.96 -4.26
CA ILE A 13 9.99 -10.09 -4.35
C ILE A 13 11.12 -9.84 -3.35
N ASP A 14 11.51 -10.86 -2.60
CA ASP A 14 12.54 -10.78 -1.56
C ASP A 14 12.17 -9.94 -0.35
N ARG A 15 10.89 -9.64 -0.18
CA ARG A 15 10.41 -8.95 1.02
C ARG A 15 9.82 -9.95 2.01
N PRO A 16 9.81 -9.62 3.32
CA PRO A 16 9.18 -10.48 4.31
C PRO A 16 7.72 -10.76 3.98
N GLU A 17 7.25 -11.92 4.33
CA GLU A 17 5.89 -12.34 4.01
C GLU A 17 4.84 -11.39 4.60
N ARG A 18 5.10 -10.82 5.77
CA ARG A 18 4.19 -9.85 6.39
C ARG A 18 3.94 -8.67 5.47
N GLN A 19 4.98 -8.19 4.80
CA GLN A 19 4.86 -7.08 3.88
C GLN A 19 4.07 -7.49 2.63
N LYS A 20 4.32 -8.70 2.13
CA LYS A 20 3.56 -9.23 1.00
C LYS A 20 2.07 -9.33 1.32
N LEU A 21 1.75 -9.82 2.51
CA LEU A 21 0.36 -9.94 2.94
C LEU A 21 -0.31 -8.57 3.08
N THR A 22 0.43 -7.59 3.60
CA THR A 22 -0.09 -6.22 3.72
C THR A 22 -0.37 -5.62 2.34
N ILE A 23 0.54 -5.81 1.40
CA ILE A 23 0.36 -5.34 0.03
C ILE A 23 -0.87 -6.00 -0.61
N LYS A 24 -1.05 -7.29 -0.43
CA LYS A 24 -2.23 -8.00 -0.95
C LYS A 24 -3.52 -7.49 -0.31
N ALA A 25 -3.49 -7.24 0.99
CA ALA A 25 -4.66 -6.72 1.70
C ALA A 25 -5.05 -5.33 1.22
N LEU A 26 -4.09 -4.54 0.75
CA LEU A 26 -4.35 -3.23 0.16
C LEU A 26 -4.88 -3.34 -1.28
N GLY A 27 -4.85 -4.52 -1.88
CA GLY A 27 -5.29 -4.71 -3.26
C GLY A 27 -4.18 -4.52 -4.28
N LEU A 28 -2.95 -4.42 -3.82
CA LEU A 28 -1.78 -4.28 -4.67
C LEU A 28 -1.16 -5.66 -4.91
N GLY A 29 -0.20 -5.72 -5.77
CA GLY A 29 0.51 -6.97 -6.05
C GLY A 29 1.49 -6.84 -7.19
N LYS A 30 1.37 -5.77 -7.97
CA LYS A 30 2.26 -5.52 -9.11
C LYS A 30 2.80 -4.12 -9.03
N ILE A 31 4.00 -3.92 -9.56
CA ILE A 31 4.60 -2.60 -9.68
C ILE A 31 3.71 -1.70 -10.53
N ASN A 32 3.60 -0.44 -10.14
CA ASN A 32 2.78 0.58 -10.80
C ASN A 32 1.28 0.36 -10.68
N ARG A 33 0.85 -0.59 -9.88
CA ARG A 33 -0.57 -0.74 -9.59
C ARG A 33 -1.00 0.26 -8.54
N SER A 34 -2.12 0.92 -8.77
CA SER A 34 -2.67 1.90 -7.84
C SER A 34 -4.02 1.45 -7.32
N VAL A 35 -4.32 1.78 -6.08
CA VAL A 35 -5.63 1.57 -5.48
C VAL A 35 -6.03 2.82 -4.70
N GLU A 36 -7.33 3.06 -4.59
CA GLU A 36 -7.86 4.15 -3.78
C GLU A 36 -8.54 3.57 -2.55
N LYS A 37 -8.21 4.08 -1.40
CA LYS A 37 -8.77 3.64 -0.13
C LYS A 37 -9.14 4.85 0.71
N GLU A 38 -10.13 4.68 1.59
CA GLU A 38 -10.43 5.70 2.58
C GLU A 38 -9.29 5.77 3.59
N ASN A 39 -8.96 7.00 3.97
CA ASN A 39 -7.90 7.23 4.94
C ASN A 39 -8.43 6.95 6.35
N SER A 40 -8.34 5.70 6.77
CA SER A 40 -8.73 5.27 8.10
C SER A 40 -7.48 4.86 8.90
N ASP A 41 -7.64 4.73 10.23
CA ASP A 41 -6.52 4.31 11.08
C ASP A 41 -5.98 2.93 10.67
N ALA A 42 -6.87 2.02 10.30
CA ALA A 42 -6.47 0.69 9.86
C ALA A 42 -5.63 0.75 8.58
N ILE A 43 -6.08 1.54 7.61
CA ILE A 43 -5.37 1.71 6.34
C ILE A 43 -4.03 2.44 6.59
N ALA A 44 -4.03 3.48 7.42
CA ALA A 44 -2.80 4.19 7.75
C ALA A 44 -1.76 3.27 8.39
N GLY A 45 -2.20 2.37 9.28
CA GLY A 45 -1.30 1.40 9.90
C GLY A 45 -0.72 0.42 8.90
N MET A 46 -1.52 -0.04 7.95
CA MET A 46 -1.04 -0.93 6.88
C MET A 46 -0.03 -0.22 5.98
N ILE A 47 -0.32 1.02 5.61
CA ILE A 47 0.57 1.82 4.77
C ILE A 47 1.93 2.01 5.43
N ARG A 48 1.95 2.28 6.73
CA ARG A 48 3.22 2.47 7.46
C ARG A 48 4.14 1.25 7.35
N LYS A 49 3.57 0.06 7.36
CA LYS A 49 4.37 -1.18 7.29
C LYS A 49 5.04 -1.35 5.95
N VAL A 50 4.49 -0.77 4.90
CA VAL A 50 5.00 -0.94 3.54
C VAL A 50 5.30 0.41 2.87
N SER A 51 5.49 1.46 3.65
CA SER A 51 5.71 2.80 3.11
C SER A 51 6.91 2.89 2.18
N HIS A 52 7.90 2.05 2.39
CA HIS A 52 9.09 1.99 1.53
C HIS A 52 8.82 1.30 0.18
N LEU A 53 7.65 0.68 0.03
CA LEU A 53 7.28 -0.04 -1.19
C LEU A 53 6.22 0.68 -2.00
N VAL A 54 5.60 1.69 -1.43
CA VAL A 54 4.46 2.37 -2.06
C VAL A 54 4.63 3.88 -2.00
N LYS A 55 3.90 4.55 -2.89
CA LYS A 55 3.79 6.00 -2.88
C LYS A 55 2.35 6.35 -2.52
N ILE A 56 2.18 7.33 -1.65
CA ILE A 56 0.86 7.73 -1.18
C ILE A 56 0.55 9.13 -1.71
N GLU A 57 -0.64 9.28 -2.25
CA GLU A 57 -1.15 10.58 -2.69
C GLU A 57 -2.52 10.82 -2.09
N GLU A 58 -2.76 12.00 -1.57
CA GLU A 58 -4.09 12.40 -1.15
C GLU A 58 -4.91 12.80 -2.37
N ILE A 59 -6.15 12.38 -2.36
CA ILE A 59 -7.07 12.68 -3.46
C ILE A 59 -8.12 13.69 -3.02
#